data_b342ccff39bd088620e492287f56be6f
#
_entry.id   b342ccff39bd088620e492287f56be6f
#
_cell.length_a   1.000
_cell.length_b   1.000
_cell.length_c   1.000
_cell.angle_alpha   90.00
_cell.angle_beta   90.00
_cell.angle_gamma   90.00
#
_symmetry.space_group_name_H-M   'P 1'
#
loop_
_entity.id
_entity.type
_entity.pdbx_description
1 polymer ?
#
loop_
_entity_poly.entity_id
_entity_poly.type
_entity_poly.pdbx_seq_one_letter_code
_entity_poly.pdbx_strand_id
1 'polypeptide(L)'
;MKKVLLTFIVALISLSASAQRKGDFAVGLRGGPTMTKIEFLGIKENYTRWGAGAFVQYNLTDHFRFDLDGIYHFKKDHLSDVTVGLDLQYLFDLGEDVKFFPLVGYALAFTHQDAYEVNNISSDSENSTDGGIQLGAGIQFNLGDNCFVSAEYKFQPGILGDGHVVMASVGYRF
;
A
#
# COMPACT_ATOMS: atom_id res chain seq x y z
N MET A 1 -26.11 -4.84 0.33
CA MET A 1 -24.65 -4.67 0.16
C MET A 1 -23.84 -5.16 1.37
N LYS A 2 -24.11 -4.71 2.64
CA LYS A 2 -23.37 -5.14 3.85
C LYS A 2 -23.39 -6.66 4.09
N LYS A 3 -24.52 -7.33 3.83
CA LYS A 3 -24.67 -8.79 4.02
C LYS A 3 -23.87 -9.59 2.97
N VAL A 4 -23.78 -9.12 1.72
CA VAL A 4 -23.00 -9.76 0.67
C VAL A 4 -21.49 -9.65 0.97
N LEU A 5 -21.04 -8.50 1.46
CA LEU A 5 -19.65 -8.30 1.88
C LEU A 5 -19.29 -9.23 3.05
N LEU A 6 -20.19 -9.36 4.05
CA LEU A 6 -19.98 -10.24 5.19
C LEU A 6 -19.91 -11.71 4.77
N THR A 7 -20.81 -12.14 3.86
CA THR A 7 -20.80 -13.51 3.32
C THR A 7 -19.53 -13.80 2.53
N PHE A 8 -19.02 -12.82 1.77
CA PHE A 8 -17.77 -12.95 1.02
C PHE A 8 -16.57 -13.07 1.96
N ILE A 9 -16.53 -12.28 3.05
CA ILE A 9 -15.49 -12.36 4.08
C ILE A 9 -15.53 -13.73 4.78
N VAL A 10 -16.72 -14.22 5.16
CA VAL A 10 -16.89 -15.53 5.81
C VAL A 10 -16.50 -16.67 4.86
N ALA A 11 -16.83 -16.58 3.57
CA ALA A 11 -16.43 -17.55 2.56
C ALA A 11 -14.90 -17.57 2.36
N LEU A 12 -14.22 -16.42 2.43
CA LEU A 12 -12.77 -16.34 2.38
C LEU A 12 -12.09 -16.96 3.61
N ILE A 13 -12.69 -16.86 4.81
CA ILE A 13 -12.16 -17.43 6.06
C ILE A 13 -12.25 -18.98 6.08
N SER A 14 -13.17 -19.57 5.31
CA SER A 14 -13.35 -21.04 5.28
C SER A 14 -12.38 -21.79 4.37
N LEU A 15 -11.52 -21.11 3.62
CA LEU A 15 -10.47 -21.72 2.80
C LEU A 15 -9.21 -21.90 3.65
N SER A 16 -9.03 -23.09 4.22
CA SER A 16 -8.06 -23.42 5.27
C SER A 16 -6.61 -23.56 4.85
N ALA A 17 -5.75 -23.08 5.72
CA ALA A 17 -4.45 -23.56 6.24
C ALA A 17 -3.48 -24.29 5.29
N SER A 18 -2.39 -23.57 4.96
CA SER A 18 -1.07 -24.16 4.71
C SER A 18 0.02 -23.12 4.87
N ALA A 19 1.18 -23.51 5.40
CA ALA A 19 2.39 -22.69 5.37
C ALA A 19 2.66 -22.19 3.95
N GLN A 20 3.12 -20.97 3.81
CA GLN A 20 3.33 -20.23 2.54
C GLN A 20 3.80 -21.13 1.39
N ARG A 21 2.88 -21.54 0.55
CA ARG A 21 3.12 -22.40 -0.60
C ARG A 21 2.65 -21.70 -1.86
N LYS A 22 3.12 -22.18 -2.99
CA LYS A 22 2.60 -21.77 -4.30
C LYS A 22 1.07 -21.87 -4.32
N GLY A 23 0.41 -20.75 -4.67
CA GLY A 23 -1.03 -20.65 -4.72
C GLY A 23 -1.69 -20.06 -3.47
N ASP A 24 -0.93 -19.80 -2.40
CA ASP A 24 -1.46 -19.17 -1.19
C ASP A 24 -1.92 -17.75 -1.47
N PHE A 25 -3.04 -17.42 -0.87
CA PHE A 25 -3.67 -16.12 -0.94
C PHE A 25 -3.72 -15.49 0.45
N ALA A 26 -3.40 -14.22 0.54
CA ALA A 26 -3.52 -13.47 1.77
C ALA A 26 -4.23 -12.14 1.57
N VAL A 27 -4.90 -11.68 2.60
CA VAL A 27 -5.50 -10.33 2.66
C VAL A 27 -5.10 -9.66 3.95
N GLY A 28 -5.08 -8.34 3.95
CA GLY A 28 -4.74 -7.63 5.17
C GLY A 28 -4.98 -6.13 5.08
N LEU A 29 -4.64 -5.49 6.19
CA LEU A 29 -4.67 -4.04 6.33
C LEU A 29 -3.26 -3.52 6.51
N ARG A 30 -3.02 -2.31 6.01
CA ARG A 30 -1.75 -1.61 6.17
C ARG A 30 -1.97 -0.14 6.45
N GLY A 31 -1.02 0.49 7.12
CA GLY A 31 -1.07 1.92 7.38
C GLY A 31 0.29 2.47 7.79
N GLY A 32 0.48 3.75 7.53
CA GLY A 32 1.72 4.42 7.87
C GLY A 32 1.88 5.78 7.18
N PRO A 33 3.03 6.43 7.41
CA PRO A 33 3.34 7.71 6.81
C PRO A 33 3.88 7.58 5.39
N THR A 34 3.47 8.52 4.54
CA THR A 34 4.06 8.82 3.24
C THR A 34 4.71 10.19 3.32
N MET A 35 6.00 10.26 3.05
CA MET A 35 6.81 11.47 3.04
C MET A 35 7.14 11.82 1.60
N THR A 36 6.67 12.97 1.13
CA THR A 36 6.92 13.46 -0.23
C THR A 36 7.82 14.68 -0.17
N LYS A 37 8.83 14.73 -1.03
CA LYS A 37 9.68 15.90 -1.21
C LYS A 37 9.23 16.64 -2.46
N ILE A 38 8.76 17.85 -2.28
CA ILE A 38 8.37 18.73 -3.38
C ILE A 38 9.44 19.83 -3.49
N GLU A 39 10.04 19.95 -4.67
CA GLU A 39 10.95 21.05 -4.98
C GLU A 39 10.26 22.00 -5.98
N PHE A 40 9.90 23.18 -5.51
CA PHE A 40 9.30 24.21 -6.33
C PHE A 40 10.07 25.53 -6.17
N LEU A 41 10.57 26.08 -7.28
CA LEU A 41 11.36 27.35 -7.31
C LEU A 41 12.54 27.39 -6.32
N GLY A 42 13.20 26.22 -6.08
CA GLY A 42 14.35 26.13 -5.17
C GLY A 42 13.96 26.05 -3.68
N ILE A 43 12.69 26.03 -3.35
CA ILE A 43 12.18 25.76 -2.00
C ILE A 43 11.89 24.27 -1.91
N LYS A 44 12.53 23.60 -0.94
CA LYS A 44 12.31 22.17 -0.65
C LYS A 44 11.39 22.05 0.55
N GLU A 45 10.18 21.56 0.34
CA GLU A 45 9.26 21.23 1.41
C GLU A 45 9.10 19.71 1.55
N ASN A 46 9.18 19.26 2.80
CA ASN A 46 8.87 17.87 3.15
C ASN A 46 7.41 17.80 3.60
N TYR A 47 6.60 17.09 2.87
CA TYR A 47 5.19 16.91 3.17
C TYR A 47 4.96 15.47 3.64
N THR A 48 4.47 15.32 4.87
CA THR A 48 4.15 14.01 5.45
C THR A 48 2.65 13.87 5.60
N ARG A 49 2.12 12.76 5.08
CA ARG A 49 0.72 12.35 5.21
C ARG A 49 0.63 10.94 5.76
N TRP A 50 -0.41 10.69 6.53
CA TRP A 50 -0.73 9.36 7.00
C TRP A 50 -1.76 8.71 6.06
N GLY A 51 -1.60 7.43 5.82
CA GLY A 51 -2.53 6.67 5.02
C GLY A 51 -2.85 5.33 5.67
N ALA A 52 -3.99 4.78 5.30
CA ALA A 52 -4.40 3.43 5.66
C ALA A 52 -5.13 2.79 4.48
N GLY A 53 -5.04 1.47 4.38
CA GLY A 53 -5.65 0.75 3.28
C GLY A 53 -5.64 -0.76 3.48
N ALA A 54 -5.90 -1.45 2.40
CA ALA A 54 -5.94 -2.90 2.36
C ALA A 54 -5.03 -3.43 1.26
N PHE A 55 -4.64 -4.68 1.39
CA PHE A 55 -3.86 -5.38 0.38
C PHE A 55 -4.34 -6.81 0.18
N VAL A 56 -3.99 -7.33 -0.97
CA VAL A 56 -4.19 -8.71 -1.37
C VAL A 56 -2.86 -9.25 -1.89
N GLN A 57 -2.46 -10.43 -1.42
CA GLN A 57 -1.24 -11.09 -1.85
C GLN A 57 -1.56 -12.45 -2.48
N TYR A 58 -0.82 -12.80 -3.51
CA TYR A 58 -0.89 -14.09 -4.16
C TYR A 58 0.51 -14.66 -4.43
N ASN A 59 0.79 -15.83 -3.90
CA ASN A 59 2.07 -16.50 -4.08
C ASN A 59 2.11 -17.25 -5.42
N LEU A 60 2.87 -16.72 -6.38
CA LEU A 60 3.13 -17.38 -7.66
C LEU A 60 3.95 -18.64 -7.50
N THR A 61 4.92 -18.56 -6.60
CA THR A 61 5.82 -19.65 -6.23
C THR A 61 6.12 -19.51 -4.72
N ASP A 62 6.93 -20.41 -4.17
CA ASP A 62 7.36 -20.31 -2.77
C ASP A 62 8.19 -19.05 -2.47
N HIS A 63 8.76 -18.43 -3.51
CA HIS A 63 9.62 -17.25 -3.38
C HIS A 63 9.06 -15.99 -4.04
N PHE A 64 8.19 -16.12 -5.05
CA PHE A 64 7.62 -14.96 -5.73
C PHE A 64 6.17 -14.74 -5.33
N ARG A 65 5.86 -13.48 -4.99
CA ARG A 65 4.54 -13.06 -4.57
C ARG A 65 4.15 -11.76 -5.28
N PHE A 66 2.92 -11.69 -5.75
CA PHE A 66 2.27 -10.43 -6.09
C PHE A 66 1.60 -9.84 -4.85
N ASP A 67 1.69 -8.52 -4.73
CA ASP A 67 1.00 -7.71 -3.73
C ASP A 67 0.25 -6.59 -4.45
N LEU A 68 -1.06 -6.56 -4.31
CA LEU A 68 -1.92 -5.50 -4.81
C LEU A 68 -2.44 -4.73 -3.61
N ASP A 69 -2.18 -3.43 -3.54
CA ASP A 69 -2.64 -2.58 -2.46
C ASP A 69 -3.46 -1.38 -2.91
N GLY A 70 -4.30 -0.89 -2.00
CA GLY A 70 -5.02 0.36 -2.14
C GLY A 70 -4.92 1.14 -0.85
N ILE A 71 -4.33 2.33 -0.89
CA ILE A 71 -4.06 3.19 0.27
C ILE A 71 -4.82 4.49 0.10
N TYR A 72 -5.65 4.83 1.06
CA TYR A 72 -6.26 6.15 1.21
C TYR A 72 -5.38 7.00 2.11
N HIS A 73 -4.90 8.14 1.60
CA HIS A 73 -4.17 9.12 2.39
C HIS A 73 -5.15 10.12 2.99
N PHE A 74 -5.07 10.26 4.31
CA PHE A 74 -5.97 11.14 5.06
C PHE A 74 -5.84 12.57 4.60
N LYS A 75 -6.99 13.24 4.49
CA LYS A 75 -7.11 14.60 4.02
C LYS A 75 -6.22 15.55 4.82
N LYS A 76 -5.40 16.29 4.11
CA LYS A 76 -4.58 17.38 4.64
C LYS A 76 -4.58 18.51 3.62
N ASP A 77 -4.84 19.75 4.08
CA ASP A 77 -4.85 20.97 3.25
C ASP A 77 -5.75 20.88 2.00
N HIS A 78 -7.00 20.38 2.14
CA HIS A 78 -8.01 20.21 1.08
C HIS A 78 -7.65 19.18 -0.01
N LEU A 79 -6.55 18.42 0.16
CA LEU A 79 -6.12 17.36 -0.73
C LEU A 79 -6.39 15.99 -0.10
N SER A 80 -6.99 15.10 -0.87
CA SER A 80 -7.09 13.67 -0.55
C SER A 80 -6.65 12.87 -1.77
N ASP A 81 -5.98 11.75 -1.55
CA ASP A 81 -5.60 10.86 -2.64
C ASP A 81 -5.76 9.39 -2.26
N VAL A 82 -5.97 8.59 -3.28
CA VAL A 82 -5.95 7.13 -3.23
C VAL A 82 -4.81 6.66 -4.11
N THR A 83 -3.92 5.87 -3.54
CA THR A 83 -2.86 5.20 -4.29
C THR A 83 -3.20 3.73 -4.45
N VAL A 84 -3.08 3.20 -5.66
CA VAL A 84 -3.21 1.78 -5.96
C VAL A 84 -1.86 1.29 -6.46
N GLY A 85 -1.29 0.28 -5.79
CA GLY A 85 0.01 -0.30 -6.10
C GLY A 85 -0.09 -1.76 -6.50
N LEU A 86 0.75 -2.19 -7.44
CA LEU A 86 0.98 -3.59 -7.76
C LEU A 86 2.47 -3.87 -7.71
N ASP A 87 2.87 -4.75 -6.80
CA ASP A 87 4.26 -5.11 -6.54
C ASP A 87 4.53 -6.58 -6.83
N LEU A 88 5.69 -6.86 -7.37
CA LEU A 88 6.32 -8.16 -7.36
C LEU A 88 7.34 -8.20 -6.23
N GLN A 89 7.18 -9.15 -5.32
CA GLN A 89 8.04 -9.34 -4.15
C GLN A 89 8.79 -10.67 -4.29
N TYR A 90 10.06 -10.68 -3.88
CA TYR A 90 10.84 -11.91 -3.75
C TYR A 90 11.07 -12.23 -2.28
N LEU A 91 10.67 -13.40 -1.83
CA LEU A 91 10.69 -13.79 -0.42
C LEU A 91 11.99 -14.56 -0.10
N PHE A 92 12.79 -14.02 0.82
CA PHE A 92 13.94 -14.67 1.42
C PHE A 92 13.57 -15.13 2.82
N ASP A 93 13.69 -16.40 3.09
CA ASP A 93 13.52 -16.96 4.42
C ASP A 93 14.75 -16.66 5.26
N LEU A 94 14.60 -15.84 6.32
CA LEU A 94 15.66 -15.54 7.30
C LEU A 94 15.59 -16.43 8.54
N GLY A 95 14.59 -17.32 8.61
CA GLY A 95 14.32 -18.22 9.71
C GLY A 95 12.94 -18.85 9.51
N GLU A 96 12.45 -19.59 10.52
CA GLU A 96 11.16 -20.27 10.44
C GLU A 96 9.99 -19.29 10.31
N ASP A 97 10.05 -18.15 11.02
CA ASP A 97 8.96 -17.18 11.10
C ASP A 97 9.26 -15.83 10.46
N VAL A 98 10.47 -15.63 9.92
CA VAL A 98 10.91 -14.31 9.44
C VAL A 98 11.24 -14.37 7.96
N LYS A 99 10.64 -13.48 7.19
CA LYS A 99 10.91 -13.31 5.75
C LYS A 99 11.33 -11.88 5.44
N PHE A 100 12.38 -11.73 4.67
CA PHE A 100 12.75 -10.47 4.05
C PHE A 100 12.27 -10.46 2.61
N PHE A 101 11.78 -9.32 2.12
CA PHE A 101 11.31 -9.24 0.74
C PHE A 101 11.68 -7.89 0.09
N PRO A 102 12.61 -7.86 -0.87
CA PRO A 102 12.70 -6.78 -1.83
C PRO A 102 11.47 -6.78 -2.75
N LEU A 103 11.10 -5.61 -3.22
CA LEU A 103 9.97 -5.43 -4.11
C LEU A 103 10.28 -4.42 -5.22
N VAL A 104 9.61 -4.64 -6.35
CA VAL A 104 9.52 -3.73 -7.47
C VAL A 104 8.08 -3.72 -7.96
N GLY A 105 7.56 -2.55 -8.29
CA GLY A 105 6.18 -2.44 -8.74
C GLY A 105 5.88 -1.13 -9.43
N TYR A 106 4.59 -0.91 -9.61
CA TYR A 106 4.03 0.29 -10.20
C TYR A 106 2.87 0.78 -9.35
N ALA A 107 2.79 2.08 -9.11
CA ALA A 107 1.70 2.69 -8.38
C ALA A 107 1.03 3.79 -9.20
N LEU A 108 -0.29 3.92 -8.99
CA LEU A 108 -1.13 4.97 -9.52
C LEU A 108 -1.71 5.76 -8.35
N ALA A 109 -1.52 7.07 -8.36
CA ALA A 109 -2.10 8.00 -7.40
C ALA A 109 -3.24 8.79 -8.06
N PHE A 110 -4.41 8.73 -7.46
CA PHE A 110 -5.60 9.47 -7.87
C PHE A 110 -5.83 10.57 -6.84
N THR A 111 -5.51 11.81 -7.22
CA THR A 111 -5.63 12.98 -6.34
C THR A 111 -6.93 13.70 -6.64
N HIS A 112 -7.69 14.02 -5.60
CA HIS A 112 -8.86 14.86 -5.64
C HIS A 112 -8.59 16.14 -4.81
N GLN A 113 -8.68 17.28 -5.48
CA GLN A 113 -8.60 18.60 -4.85
C GLN A 113 -10.01 19.18 -4.75
N ASP A 114 -10.45 19.51 -3.52
CA ASP A 114 -11.72 20.19 -3.33
C ASP A 114 -11.62 21.65 -3.80
N ALA A 115 -12.72 22.17 -4.33
CA ALA A 115 -12.85 23.60 -4.63
C ALA A 115 -12.68 24.44 -3.36
N TYR A 116 -11.88 25.50 -3.42
CA TYR A 116 -11.73 26.45 -2.34
C TYR A 116 -11.79 27.88 -2.86
N GLU A 117 -12.38 28.78 -2.06
CA GLU A 117 -12.39 30.22 -2.33
C GLU A 117 -11.40 30.94 -1.39
N VAL A 118 -10.44 31.64 -1.96
CA VAL A 118 -9.56 32.56 -1.24
C VAL A 118 -9.59 33.92 -1.92
N ASN A 119 -10.01 34.95 -1.23
CA ASN A 119 -10.02 36.36 -1.70
C ASN A 119 -10.73 36.57 -3.04
N ASN A 120 -11.96 36.03 -3.24
CA ASN A 120 -12.75 36.10 -4.48
C ASN A 120 -12.12 35.42 -5.71
N ILE A 121 -11.14 34.55 -5.51
CA ILE A 121 -10.63 33.67 -6.55
C ILE A 121 -11.18 32.28 -6.21
N SER A 122 -12.10 31.78 -7.01
CA SER A 122 -12.59 30.41 -6.94
C SER A 122 -11.66 29.50 -7.77
N SER A 123 -11.20 28.41 -7.17
CA SER A 123 -10.56 27.31 -7.89
C SER A 123 -11.58 26.18 -8.03
N ASP A 124 -11.76 25.70 -9.24
CA ASP A 124 -12.62 24.53 -9.50
C ASP A 124 -11.95 23.25 -8.97
N SER A 125 -12.77 22.24 -8.68
CA SER A 125 -12.27 20.93 -8.30
C SER A 125 -11.51 20.29 -9.46
N GLU A 126 -10.29 19.83 -9.21
CA GLU A 126 -9.44 19.20 -10.21
C GLU A 126 -9.09 17.76 -9.80
N ASN A 127 -9.16 16.85 -10.75
CA ASN A 127 -8.71 15.47 -10.59
C ASN A 127 -7.41 15.28 -11.37
N SER A 128 -6.38 14.80 -10.68
CA SER A 128 -5.12 14.42 -11.31
C SER A 128 -4.82 12.94 -11.08
N THR A 129 -4.16 12.33 -12.06
CA THR A 129 -3.68 10.95 -11.94
C THR A 129 -2.22 10.93 -12.29
N ASP A 130 -1.41 10.51 -11.31
CA ASP A 130 0.02 10.30 -11.48
C ASP A 130 0.35 8.82 -11.32
N GLY A 131 1.39 8.37 -12.00
CA GLY A 131 1.82 6.98 -11.89
C GLY A 131 3.31 6.82 -12.09
N GLY A 132 3.88 5.83 -11.45
CA GLY A 132 5.32 5.60 -11.55
C GLY A 132 5.76 4.27 -10.94
N ILE A 133 7.03 3.96 -11.21
CA ILE A 133 7.69 2.78 -10.65
C ILE A 133 7.88 2.97 -9.15
N GLN A 134 7.76 1.89 -8.40
CA GLN A 134 8.13 1.85 -6.99
C GLN A 134 9.13 0.73 -6.73
N LEU A 135 10.08 1.01 -5.84
CA LEU A 135 11.12 0.10 -5.41
C LEU A 135 11.14 0.07 -3.88
N GLY A 136 11.37 -1.08 -3.29
CA GLY A 136 11.38 -1.14 -1.85
C GLY A 136 11.84 -2.47 -1.29
N ALA A 137 11.67 -2.58 0.01
CA ALA A 137 11.90 -3.81 0.74
C ALA A 137 11.08 -3.84 2.03
N GLY A 138 10.84 -5.02 2.55
CA GLY A 138 10.15 -5.20 3.81
C GLY A 138 10.59 -6.45 4.55
N ILE A 139 10.09 -6.54 5.77
CA ILE A 139 10.27 -7.69 6.63
C ILE A 139 8.90 -8.16 7.11
N GLN A 140 8.67 -9.46 7.11
CA GLN A 140 7.44 -10.09 7.55
C GLN A 140 7.76 -11.06 8.70
N PHE A 141 6.92 -11.03 9.72
CA PHE A 141 6.94 -11.96 10.85
C PHE A 141 5.66 -12.77 10.84
N ASN A 142 5.78 -14.10 10.71
CA ASN A 142 4.64 -15.00 10.80
C ASN A 142 4.24 -15.16 12.28
N LEU A 143 2.95 -15.10 12.54
CA LEU A 143 2.33 -15.26 13.85
C LEU A 143 1.47 -16.53 13.82
N GLY A 144 2.15 -17.70 13.88
CA GLY A 144 1.53 -18.99 13.63
C GLY A 144 1.28 -19.23 12.13
N ASP A 145 0.34 -20.12 11.83
CA ASP A 145 0.19 -20.65 10.46
C ASP A 145 -0.46 -19.67 9.49
N ASN A 146 -1.39 -18.85 9.97
CA ASN A 146 -2.25 -18.03 9.10
C ASN A 146 -2.02 -16.52 9.22
N CYS A 147 -1.60 -16.02 10.39
CA CYS A 147 -1.43 -14.60 10.61
C CYS A 147 0.01 -14.15 10.38
N PHE A 148 0.17 -12.91 9.96
CA PHE A 148 1.48 -12.27 9.90
C PHE A 148 1.37 -10.77 10.12
N VAL A 149 2.48 -10.18 10.54
CA VAL A 149 2.70 -8.73 10.54
C VAL A 149 3.89 -8.41 9.65
N SER A 150 3.89 -7.26 9.03
CA SER A 150 5.04 -6.82 8.23
C SER A 150 5.27 -5.32 8.35
N ALA A 151 6.50 -4.94 8.07
CA ALA A 151 6.87 -3.55 7.86
C ALA A 151 7.57 -3.45 6.51
N GLU A 152 7.23 -2.42 5.74
CA GLU A 152 7.80 -2.20 4.41
C GLU A 152 8.16 -0.74 4.20
N TYR A 153 9.17 -0.52 3.39
CA TYR A 153 9.57 0.77 2.88
C TYR A 153 9.52 0.73 1.37
N LYS A 154 8.90 1.76 0.75
CA LYS A 154 8.86 1.95 -0.70
C LYS A 154 9.38 3.33 -1.05
N PHE A 155 10.19 3.40 -2.09
CA PHE A 155 10.58 4.63 -2.76
C PHE A 155 9.81 4.74 -4.06
N GLN A 156 9.16 5.88 -4.27
CA GLN A 156 8.27 6.18 -5.39
C GLN A 156 8.77 7.45 -6.11
N PRO A 157 9.77 7.34 -7.00
CA PRO A 157 10.26 8.50 -7.74
C PRO A 157 9.19 9.01 -8.71
N GLY A 158 8.93 10.32 -8.68
CA GLY A 158 8.04 10.99 -9.62
C GLY A 158 6.54 10.79 -9.41
N ILE A 159 6.11 10.10 -8.35
CA ILE A 159 4.70 10.03 -7.97
C ILE A 159 4.43 11.15 -6.96
N LEU A 160 3.73 12.21 -7.40
CA LEU A 160 3.49 13.43 -6.60
C LEU A 160 4.79 14.06 -6.05
N GLY A 161 5.93 13.88 -6.74
CA GLY A 161 7.29 14.17 -6.28
C GLY A 161 8.04 12.90 -5.86
N ASP A 162 9.20 13.05 -5.19
CA ASP A 162 9.94 11.89 -4.66
C ASP A 162 9.30 11.41 -3.35
N GLY A 163 8.56 10.32 -3.43
CA GLY A 163 7.83 9.73 -2.31
C GLY A 163 8.62 8.66 -1.55
N HIS A 164 8.59 8.73 -0.23
CA HIS A 164 9.09 7.69 0.68
C HIS A 164 7.92 7.19 1.51
N VAL A 165 7.55 5.92 1.36
CA VAL A 165 6.40 5.30 2.01
C VAL A 165 6.88 4.29 3.02
N VAL A 166 6.42 4.39 4.26
CA VAL A 166 6.67 3.41 5.33
C VAL A 166 5.33 2.87 5.78
N MET A 167 5.12 1.57 5.68
CA MET A 167 3.86 0.93 6.07
C MET A 167 4.10 -0.21 7.05
N ALA A 168 3.25 -0.29 8.05
CA ALA A 168 3.08 -1.47 8.89
C ALA A 168 1.80 -2.19 8.48
N SER A 169 1.82 -3.51 8.49
CA SER A 169 0.71 -4.32 7.97
C SER A 169 0.40 -5.47 8.91
N VAL A 170 -0.86 -5.89 8.89
CA VAL A 170 -1.32 -7.16 9.46
C VAL A 170 -2.11 -7.91 8.40
N GLY A 171 -1.83 -9.19 8.22
CA GLY A 171 -2.45 -10.01 7.20
C GLY A 171 -2.86 -11.39 7.70
N TYR A 172 -3.80 -11.97 6.97
CA TYR A 172 -4.28 -13.34 7.15
C TYR A 172 -4.11 -14.10 5.84
N ARG A 173 -3.54 -15.29 5.95
CA ARG A 173 -3.27 -16.22 4.84
C ARG A 173 -4.27 -17.36 4.87
N PHE A 174 -4.72 -17.76 3.69
CA PHE A 174 -5.67 -18.84 3.48
C PHE A 174 -4.99 -20.09 2.93
#